data_628478c586ff3b26bfb6fd4137efa881
#
_entry.id   628478c586ff3b26bfb6fd4137efa881
#
_cell.length_a   1.000
_cell.length_b   1.000
_cell.length_c   1.000
_cell.angle_alpha   90.00
_cell.angle_beta   90.00
_cell.angle_gamma   90.00
#
_symmetry.space_group_name_H-M   'P 1'
#
loop_
_entity.id
_entity.type
_entity.pdbx_description
1 polymer ?
#
loop_
_entity_poly.entity_id
_entity_poly.type
_entity_poly.pdbx_seq_one_letter_code
_entity_poly.pdbx_strand_id
1 'polypeptide(L)'
;MALTTVSELRTTLGVGTLYTDAVLQEVCDASDAVLLPMLWAPKWFSVAHGNVVGTGTLYFNDNILDTFYVGQSVTIANSGASYNGTKTITAVGEYSISVATNHTVAQAYHPIFPYGTVSTTTYTDWTTDTAVQNAALMIAVEIWQGRTATLSGSNAIDFQPSPYRLSAQLLAKIRGMIAHALDPRSMVG
;
A
#
# COMPACT_ATOMS: atom_id res chain seq x y z
N MET A 1 3.55 3.31 -7.73
CA MET A 1 2.23 3.66 -8.27
C MET A 1 1.98 5.08 -7.84
N ALA A 2 1.91 6.02 -8.75
CA ALA A 2 1.68 7.44 -8.46
C ALA A 2 0.18 7.74 -8.64
N LEU A 3 -0.48 8.21 -7.59
CA LEU A 3 -1.90 8.59 -7.62
C LEU A 3 -2.08 10.08 -7.98
N THR A 4 -1.05 10.90 -7.75
CA THR A 4 -1.02 12.33 -8.05
C THR A 4 0.28 12.69 -8.75
N THR A 5 0.21 13.57 -9.73
CA THR A 5 1.38 14.05 -10.49
C THR A 5 1.81 15.44 -10.04
N VAL A 6 3.10 15.75 -10.21
CA VAL A 6 3.65 17.09 -9.97
C VAL A 6 2.91 18.15 -10.80
N SER A 7 2.51 17.82 -12.03
CA SER A 7 1.79 18.74 -12.92
C SER A 7 0.41 19.10 -12.37
N GLU A 8 -0.35 18.11 -11.88
CA GLU A 8 -1.68 18.32 -11.27
C GLU A 8 -1.57 19.13 -9.98
N LEU A 9 -0.62 18.76 -9.10
CA LEU A 9 -0.37 19.49 -7.86
C LEU A 9 0.01 20.95 -8.14
N ARG A 10 0.93 21.17 -9.07
CA ARG A 10 1.37 22.50 -9.49
C ARG A 10 0.21 23.36 -10.00
N THR A 11 -0.64 22.78 -10.84
CA THR A 11 -1.81 23.45 -11.41
C THR A 11 -2.81 23.80 -10.29
N THR A 12 -3.09 22.86 -9.38
CA THR A 12 -4.02 23.07 -8.27
C THR A 12 -3.56 24.14 -7.29
N LEU A 13 -2.25 24.17 -7.01
CA LEU A 13 -1.67 25.18 -6.11
C LEU A 13 -1.48 26.56 -6.76
N GLY A 14 -1.51 26.64 -8.09
CA GLY A 14 -1.26 27.88 -8.83
C GLY A 14 0.16 28.44 -8.68
N VAL A 15 1.15 27.59 -8.33
CA VAL A 15 2.52 28.02 -7.98
C VAL A 15 3.45 28.20 -9.19
N GLY A 16 2.99 27.88 -10.41
CA GLY A 16 3.78 27.99 -11.61
C GLY A 16 5.14 27.29 -11.48
N THR A 17 6.24 27.97 -11.82
CA THR A 17 7.62 27.46 -11.72
C THR A 17 8.36 27.89 -10.46
N LEU A 18 7.63 28.46 -9.47
CA LEU A 18 8.24 28.98 -8.25
C LEU A 18 8.98 27.92 -7.43
N TYR A 19 8.50 26.67 -7.49
CA TYR A 19 9.10 25.53 -6.80
C TYR A 19 9.57 24.48 -7.79
N THR A 20 10.68 23.81 -7.47
CA THR A 20 11.24 22.74 -8.31
C THR A 20 10.35 21.51 -8.30
N ASP A 21 10.41 20.71 -9.36
CA ASP A 21 9.67 19.45 -9.46
C ASP A 21 10.03 18.48 -8.32
N ALA A 22 11.29 18.47 -7.89
CA ALA A 22 11.75 17.61 -6.80
C ALA A 22 11.00 17.89 -5.49
N VAL A 23 10.79 19.18 -5.15
CA VAL A 23 10.06 19.58 -3.92
C VAL A 23 8.58 19.18 -3.99
N LEU A 24 7.96 19.34 -5.15
CA LEU A 24 6.55 18.95 -5.35
C LEU A 24 6.40 17.44 -5.43
N GLN A 25 7.39 16.72 -5.97
CA GLN A 25 7.39 15.26 -6.00
C GLN A 25 7.41 14.65 -4.59
N GLU A 26 8.21 15.21 -3.67
CA GLU A 26 8.20 14.78 -2.27
C GLU A 26 6.81 14.90 -1.64
N VAL A 27 6.03 15.90 -2.01
CA VAL A 27 4.66 16.09 -1.50
C VAL A 27 3.72 15.05 -2.10
N CYS A 28 3.85 14.77 -3.40
CA CYS A 28 3.09 13.70 -4.06
C CYS A 28 3.41 12.34 -3.44
N ASP A 29 4.69 12.03 -3.24
CA ASP A 29 5.13 10.77 -2.62
C ASP A 29 4.62 10.62 -1.18
N ALA A 30 4.60 11.72 -0.42
CA ALA A 30 4.05 11.72 0.94
C ALA A 30 2.52 11.50 0.94
N SER A 31 1.81 12.08 -0.03
CA SER A 31 0.38 11.84 -0.22
C SER A 31 0.09 10.38 -0.54
N ASP A 32 0.84 9.81 -1.47
CA ASP A 32 0.72 8.40 -1.84
C ASP A 32 1.01 7.48 -0.65
N ALA A 33 2.04 7.79 0.14
CA ALA A 33 2.38 7.03 1.35
C ALA A 33 1.27 7.02 2.41
N VAL A 34 0.44 8.07 2.46
CA VAL A 34 -0.72 8.14 3.35
C VAL A 34 -1.90 7.35 2.79
N LEU A 35 -2.18 7.48 1.49
CA LEU A 35 -3.40 6.96 0.89
C LEU A 35 -3.30 5.48 0.51
N LEU A 36 -2.17 5.04 -0.06
CA LEU A 36 -1.99 3.66 -0.54
C LEU A 36 -2.27 2.58 0.52
N PRO A 37 -1.85 2.74 1.80
CA PRO A 37 -2.17 1.75 2.82
C PRO A 37 -3.67 1.64 3.16
N MET A 38 -4.47 2.64 2.80
CA MET A 38 -5.91 2.65 3.04
C MET A 38 -6.70 1.97 1.93
N LEU A 39 -6.10 1.86 0.73
CA LEU A 39 -6.75 1.27 -0.44
C LEU A 39 -6.69 -0.25 -0.40
N TRP A 40 -7.78 -0.86 -0.82
CA TRP A 40 -7.82 -2.31 -0.98
C TRP A 40 -6.79 -2.75 -2.04
N ALA A 41 -5.99 -3.74 -1.67
CA ALA A 41 -5.05 -4.40 -2.56
C ALA A 41 -5.15 -5.92 -2.36
N PRO A 42 -5.11 -6.70 -3.42
CA PRO A 42 -5.12 -8.16 -3.35
C PRO A 42 -3.76 -8.67 -2.86
N LYS A 43 -3.46 -8.41 -1.58
CA LYS A 43 -2.20 -8.68 -0.90
C LYS A 43 -2.46 -9.35 0.44
N TRP A 44 -1.84 -10.48 0.65
CA TRP A 44 -1.93 -11.29 1.87
C TRP A 44 -0.56 -11.38 2.52
N PHE A 45 -0.54 -11.52 3.84
CA PHE A 45 0.70 -11.64 4.60
C PHE A 45 0.91 -13.08 5.03
N SER A 46 2.04 -13.67 4.60
CA SER A 46 2.47 -14.96 5.12
C SER A 46 3.23 -14.78 6.43
N VAL A 47 2.81 -15.48 7.46
CA VAL A 47 3.34 -15.35 8.83
C VAL A 47 4.35 -16.42 9.19
N ALA A 48 4.35 -17.52 8.44
CA ALA A 48 5.27 -18.61 8.63
C ALA A 48 5.56 -19.33 7.31
N HIS A 49 6.66 -20.03 7.28
CA HIS A 49 7.07 -20.90 6.18
C HIS A 49 7.31 -22.32 6.67
N GLY A 50 7.19 -23.26 5.74
CA GLY A 50 7.71 -24.62 5.84
C GLY A 50 8.11 -25.10 4.46
N ASN A 51 9.00 -26.07 4.38
CA ASN A 51 9.34 -26.64 3.09
C ASN A 51 9.72 -28.12 3.19
N VAL A 52 9.46 -28.80 2.10
CA VAL A 52 10.06 -30.08 1.77
C VAL A 52 10.93 -29.90 0.53
N VAL A 53 11.69 -30.92 0.15
CA VAL A 53 12.52 -30.83 -1.05
C VAL A 53 11.68 -30.47 -2.28
N GLY A 54 12.04 -29.38 -2.93
CA GLY A 54 11.37 -28.89 -4.15
C GLY A 54 10.06 -28.12 -3.93
N THR A 55 9.51 -28.07 -2.71
CA THR A 55 8.23 -27.41 -2.43
C THR A 55 8.34 -26.55 -1.19
N GLY A 56 7.89 -25.32 -1.28
CA GLY A 56 7.74 -24.40 -0.15
C GLY A 56 6.28 -24.15 0.15
N THR A 57 5.93 -24.03 1.42
CA THR A 57 4.59 -23.74 1.91
C THR A 57 4.62 -22.44 2.68
N LEU A 58 3.72 -21.51 2.33
CA LEU A 58 3.49 -20.26 3.02
C LEU A 58 2.20 -20.38 3.82
N TYR A 59 2.23 -19.92 5.08
CA TYR A 59 1.10 -19.99 6.00
C TYR A 59 0.57 -18.59 6.31
N PHE A 60 -0.74 -18.49 6.44
CA PHE A 60 -1.50 -17.25 6.65
C PHE A 60 -2.30 -17.34 7.94
N ASN A 61 -2.67 -16.18 8.49
CA ASN A 61 -3.60 -16.10 9.61
C ASN A 61 -5.07 -16.13 9.17
N ASP A 62 -5.32 -15.72 7.92
CA ASP A 62 -6.66 -15.67 7.35
C ASP A 62 -6.99 -16.99 6.62
N ASN A 63 -8.25 -17.38 6.61
CA ASN A 63 -8.71 -18.46 5.73
C ASN A 63 -8.63 -18.00 4.27
N ILE A 64 -7.88 -18.73 3.47
CA ILE A 64 -7.57 -18.37 2.08
C ILE A 64 -8.14 -19.36 1.05
N LEU A 65 -8.93 -20.32 1.49
CA LEU A 65 -9.40 -21.43 0.65
C LEU A 65 -10.20 -20.95 -0.56
N ASP A 66 -11.04 -19.90 -0.37
CA ASP A 66 -11.84 -19.29 -1.43
C ASP A 66 -11.12 -18.16 -2.18
N THR A 67 -9.88 -17.85 -1.77
CA THR A 67 -9.09 -16.74 -2.33
C THR A 67 -8.12 -17.19 -3.39
N PHE A 68 -7.52 -18.35 -3.19
CA PHE A 68 -6.52 -18.92 -4.08
C PHE A 68 -6.97 -20.25 -4.68
N TYR A 69 -6.43 -20.57 -5.85
CA TYR A 69 -6.67 -21.86 -6.48
C TYR A 69 -5.36 -22.43 -7.07
N VAL A 70 -5.33 -23.74 -7.21
CA VAL A 70 -4.17 -24.45 -7.83
C VAL A 70 -4.02 -24.01 -9.29
N GLY A 71 -2.79 -23.70 -9.68
CA GLY A 71 -2.47 -23.18 -11.02
C GLY A 71 -2.48 -21.63 -11.10
N GLN A 72 -2.95 -20.92 -10.07
CA GLN A 72 -2.93 -19.46 -10.03
C GLN A 72 -1.48 -18.94 -9.93
N SER A 73 -1.18 -17.89 -10.71
CA SER A 73 0.08 -17.16 -10.60
C SER A 73 -0.01 -16.11 -9.49
N VAL A 74 0.99 -16.11 -8.61
CA VAL A 74 1.11 -15.13 -7.50
C VAL A 74 2.53 -14.57 -7.49
N THR A 75 2.65 -13.32 -7.01
CA THR A 75 3.94 -12.70 -6.74
C THR A 75 4.22 -12.74 -5.25
N ILE A 76 5.34 -13.34 -4.86
CA ILE A 76 5.79 -13.48 -3.48
C ILE A 76 6.96 -12.53 -3.26
N ALA A 77 6.95 -11.79 -2.15
CA ALA A 77 8.02 -10.91 -1.74
C ALA A 77 8.26 -11.00 -0.23
N ASN A 78 9.44 -10.58 0.22
CA ASN A 78 9.87 -10.59 1.62
C ASN A 78 9.85 -11.99 2.30
N SER A 79 9.92 -13.06 1.49
CA SER A 79 9.81 -14.45 1.97
C SER A 79 11.13 -15.24 1.81
N GLY A 80 12.21 -14.55 1.48
CA GLY A 80 13.51 -15.17 1.21
C GLY A 80 13.68 -15.62 -0.25
N ALA A 81 14.92 -15.76 -0.69
CA ALA A 81 15.29 -15.94 -2.10
C ALA A 81 14.60 -17.14 -2.77
N SER A 82 14.39 -18.23 -2.04
CA SER A 82 13.77 -19.46 -2.61
C SER A 82 12.27 -19.31 -2.85
N TYR A 83 11.60 -18.41 -2.12
CA TYR A 83 10.16 -18.16 -2.25
C TYR A 83 9.86 -16.97 -3.16
N ASN A 84 10.67 -15.90 -3.10
CA ASN A 84 10.41 -14.65 -3.79
C ASN A 84 10.29 -14.80 -5.30
N GLY A 85 9.50 -13.89 -5.89
CA GLY A 85 9.23 -13.81 -7.32
C GLY A 85 7.85 -14.34 -7.69
N THR A 86 7.60 -14.40 -8.98
CA THR A 86 6.35 -14.95 -9.53
C THR A 86 6.39 -16.47 -9.46
N LYS A 87 5.39 -17.06 -8.81
CA LYS A 87 5.26 -18.51 -8.59
C LYS A 87 3.87 -18.97 -8.97
N THR A 88 3.75 -20.24 -9.37
CA THR A 88 2.45 -20.89 -9.56
C THR A 88 2.11 -21.70 -8.33
N ILE A 89 0.87 -21.56 -7.85
CA ILE A 89 0.36 -22.32 -6.71
C ILE A 89 0.20 -23.79 -7.11
N THR A 90 0.78 -24.69 -6.34
CA THR A 90 0.73 -26.15 -6.57
C THR A 90 -0.27 -26.86 -5.65
N ALA A 91 -0.55 -26.28 -4.50
CA ALA A 91 -1.58 -26.76 -3.57
C ALA A 91 -2.14 -25.61 -2.74
N VAL A 92 -3.41 -25.70 -2.34
CA VAL A 92 -4.10 -24.75 -1.46
C VAL A 92 -4.67 -25.50 -0.27
N GLY A 93 -4.38 -25.01 0.92
CA GLY A 93 -5.00 -25.43 2.18
C GLY A 93 -5.78 -24.27 2.78
N GLU A 94 -6.51 -24.52 3.87
CA GLU A 94 -7.35 -23.53 4.52
C GLU A 94 -6.56 -22.26 4.93
N TYR A 95 -5.33 -22.45 5.43
CA TYR A 95 -4.43 -21.35 5.86
C TYR A 95 -3.07 -21.42 5.18
N SER A 96 -2.95 -22.07 4.04
CA SER A 96 -1.65 -22.23 3.39
C SER A 96 -1.74 -22.36 1.88
N ILE A 97 -0.69 -21.89 1.20
CA ILE A 97 -0.44 -22.22 -0.22
C ILE A 97 0.92 -22.87 -0.34
N SER A 98 1.04 -23.79 -1.29
CA SER A 98 2.32 -24.39 -1.67
C SER A 98 2.75 -23.93 -3.05
N VAL A 99 4.04 -23.71 -3.22
CA VAL A 99 4.66 -23.31 -4.49
C VAL A 99 5.94 -24.10 -4.74
N ALA A 100 6.34 -24.23 -5.98
CA ALA A 100 7.61 -24.84 -6.31
C ALA A 100 8.78 -23.94 -5.85
N THR A 101 9.77 -24.54 -5.18
CA THR A 101 10.97 -23.88 -4.70
C THR A 101 12.22 -24.72 -5.00
N ASN A 102 13.39 -24.16 -4.77
CA ASN A 102 14.67 -24.85 -4.94
C ASN A 102 15.25 -25.39 -3.62
N HIS A 103 14.42 -25.59 -2.60
CA HIS A 103 14.89 -26.18 -1.35
C HIS A 103 15.37 -27.63 -1.52
N THR A 104 16.53 -27.92 -0.98
CA THR A 104 17.15 -29.24 -1.00
C THR A 104 17.02 -29.99 0.32
N VAL A 105 16.64 -29.25 1.40
CA VAL A 105 16.48 -29.76 2.75
C VAL A 105 15.09 -29.43 3.22
N ALA A 106 14.43 -30.38 3.89
CA ALA A 106 13.15 -30.14 4.52
C ALA A 106 13.32 -29.29 5.79
N GLN A 107 12.43 -28.31 5.96
CA GLN A 107 12.36 -27.48 7.15
C GLN A 107 10.92 -27.46 7.65
N ALA A 108 10.73 -27.75 8.93
CA ALA A 108 9.43 -27.69 9.56
C ALA A 108 8.86 -26.27 9.56
N TYR A 109 7.55 -26.15 9.82
CA TYR A 109 6.89 -24.89 10.05
C TYR A 109 7.70 -23.99 11.01
N HIS A 110 7.98 -22.77 10.57
CA HIS A 110 8.66 -21.77 11.38
C HIS A 110 8.09 -20.35 11.09
N PRO A 111 7.85 -19.54 12.13
CA PRO A 111 7.46 -18.16 11.95
C PRO A 111 8.53 -17.34 11.21
N ILE A 112 8.08 -16.33 10.48
CA ILE A 112 8.96 -15.38 9.79
C ILE A 112 8.67 -13.96 10.22
N PHE A 113 9.71 -13.14 10.30
CA PHE A 113 9.59 -11.73 10.57
C PHE A 113 10.73 -10.96 9.87
N PRO A 114 10.43 -9.86 9.14
CA PRO A 114 9.11 -9.33 8.82
C PRO A 114 8.28 -10.30 7.95
N TYR A 115 6.96 -10.14 7.97
CA TYR A 115 6.05 -11.02 7.23
C TYR A 115 6.32 -11.01 5.73
N GLY A 116 6.22 -12.18 5.11
CA GLY A 116 6.19 -12.31 3.66
C GLY A 116 4.89 -11.74 3.08
N THR A 117 4.91 -11.40 1.81
CA THR A 117 3.72 -10.92 1.11
C THR A 117 3.44 -11.76 -0.12
N VAL A 118 2.18 -12.08 -0.33
CA VAL A 118 1.67 -12.76 -1.53
C VAL A 118 0.64 -11.86 -2.18
N SER A 119 0.81 -11.55 -3.45
CA SER A 119 -0.14 -10.76 -4.24
C SER A 119 -0.55 -11.52 -5.49
N THR A 120 -1.80 -11.33 -5.92
CA THR A 120 -2.29 -11.87 -7.19
C THR A 120 -1.94 -10.93 -8.33
N THR A 121 -1.95 -11.45 -9.55
CA THR A 121 -1.78 -10.64 -10.78
C THR A 121 -3.04 -9.85 -11.14
N THR A 122 -4.20 -10.24 -10.63
CA THR A 122 -5.44 -9.48 -10.78
C THR A 122 -5.41 -8.32 -9.79
N TYR A 123 -5.06 -7.15 -10.27
CA TYR A 123 -4.87 -5.95 -9.47
C TYR A 123 -5.83 -4.85 -9.93
N THR A 124 -6.52 -4.22 -8.99
CA THR A 124 -7.28 -3.01 -9.29
C THR A 124 -6.31 -1.84 -9.38
N ASP A 125 -6.24 -1.22 -10.55
CA ASP A 125 -5.39 -0.06 -10.78
C ASP A 125 -6.12 1.22 -10.34
N TRP A 126 -5.88 1.62 -9.11
CA TRP A 126 -6.45 2.84 -8.53
C TRP A 126 -5.93 4.12 -9.19
N THR A 127 -4.88 4.06 -10.03
CA THR A 127 -4.38 5.24 -10.74
C THR A 127 -5.34 5.73 -11.82
N THR A 128 -6.35 4.94 -12.17
CA THR A 128 -7.40 5.32 -13.12
C THR A 128 -8.69 5.77 -12.44
N ASP A 129 -8.79 5.64 -11.12
CA ASP A 129 -9.97 6.04 -10.36
C ASP A 129 -9.91 7.52 -9.98
N THR A 130 -10.82 8.31 -10.52
CA THR A 130 -10.86 9.76 -10.34
C THR A 130 -11.10 10.17 -8.87
N ALA A 131 -11.86 9.39 -8.10
CA ALA A 131 -12.12 9.70 -6.69
C ALA A 131 -10.85 9.49 -5.85
N VAL A 132 -10.10 8.42 -6.15
CA VAL A 132 -8.82 8.11 -5.50
C VAL A 132 -7.75 9.17 -5.86
N GLN A 133 -7.66 9.55 -7.13
CA GLN A 133 -6.75 10.61 -7.58
C GLN A 133 -7.06 11.95 -6.89
N ASN A 134 -8.35 12.34 -6.84
CA ASN A 134 -8.75 13.57 -6.14
C ASN A 134 -8.47 13.51 -4.63
N ALA A 135 -8.65 12.35 -4.00
CA ALA A 135 -8.31 12.15 -2.60
C ALA A 135 -6.80 12.35 -2.35
N ALA A 136 -5.95 11.77 -3.21
CA ALA A 136 -4.51 11.94 -3.16
C ALA A 136 -4.11 13.43 -3.33
N LEU A 137 -4.70 14.10 -4.30
CA LEU A 137 -4.44 15.52 -4.55
C LEU A 137 -4.85 16.39 -3.35
N MET A 138 -5.98 16.11 -2.70
CA MET A 138 -6.41 16.83 -1.49
C MET A 138 -5.41 16.64 -0.34
N ILE A 139 -4.90 15.44 -0.13
CA ILE A 139 -3.85 15.16 0.86
C ILE A 139 -2.58 15.94 0.51
N ALA A 140 -2.15 15.92 -0.75
CA ALA A 140 -0.97 16.63 -1.22
C ALA A 140 -1.08 18.15 -0.97
N VAL A 141 -2.23 18.75 -1.25
CA VAL A 141 -2.50 20.17 -0.97
C VAL A 141 -2.40 20.48 0.52
N GLU A 142 -2.96 19.65 1.40
CA GLU A 142 -2.88 19.87 2.85
C GLU A 142 -1.44 19.72 3.37
N ILE A 143 -0.69 18.71 2.90
CA ILE A 143 0.73 18.57 3.23
C ILE A 143 1.52 19.80 2.79
N TRP A 144 1.26 20.30 1.58
CA TRP A 144 1.89 21.51 1.07
C TRP A 144 1.57 22.72 1.93
N GLN A 145 0.31 22.94 2.26
CA GLN A 145 -0.13 24.07 3.11
C GLN A 145 0.51 23.98 4.50
N GLY A 146 0.60 22.79 5.10
CA GLY A 146 1.30 22.58 6.36
C GLY A 146 2.78 22.95 6.30
N ARG A 147 3.48 22.66 5.18
CA ARG A 147 4.90 23.02 5.00
C ARG A 147 5.09 24.53 4.81
N THR A 148 4.18 25.20 4.12
CA THR A 148 4.32 26.63 3.80
C THR A 148 3.80 27.55 4.92
N ALA A 149 2.83 27.10 5.70
CA ALA A 149 2.30 27.88 6.84
C ALA A 149 3.37 28.16 7.92
N THR A 150 4.34 27.25 8.08
CA THR A 150 5.44 27.44 9.03
C THR A 150 6.46 28.50 8.58
N LEU A 151 6.51 28.81 7.29
CA LEU A 151 7.45 29.78 6.71
C LEU A 151 6.93 31.21 6.70
N SER A 152 5.62 31.43 6.75
CA SER A 152 5.02 32.76 6.57
C SER A 152 4.80 33.56 7.84
N GLY A 153 5.35 33.14 9.00
CA GLY A 153 5.51 33.98 10.20
C GLY A 153 4.27 34.80 10.66
N SER A 154 3.06 34.43 10.26
CA SER A 154 1.88 35.16 10.65
C SER A 154 1.41 34.69 12.02
N ASN A 155 1.33 35.65 12.98
CA ASN A 155 0.91 35.49 14.36
C ASN A 155 -0.59 35.11 14.53
N ALA A 156 -1.10 34.16 13.80
CA ALA A 156 -2.43 33.61 14.06
C ALA A 156 -2.29 32.51 15.12
N ILE A 157 -2.47 32.89 16.36
CA ILE A 157 -2.24 32.10 17.58
C ILE A 157 -3.17 30.89 17.69
N ASP A 158 -4.21 30.75 16.87
CA ASP A 158 -5.28 29.79 17.14
C ASP A 158 -5.50 28.67 16.08
N PHE A 159 -4.84 28.72 14.95
CA PHE A 159 -4.98 27.70 13.89
C PHE A 159 -3.66 27.47 13.13
N GLN A 160 -2.64 26.99 13.83
CA GLN A 160 -1.48 26.43 13.10
C GLN A 160 -1.80 24.99 12.71
N PRO A 161 -2.00 24.68 11.40
CA PRO A 161 -2.06 23.31 10.96
C PRO A 161 -0.73 22.65 11.33
N SER A 162 -0.79 21.61 12.15
CA SER A 162 0.41 20.84 12.47
C SER A 162 0.95 20.24 11.17
N PRO A 163 2.19 20.53 10.75
CA PRO A 163 2.76 19.98 9.53
C PRO A 163 2.90 18.45 9.57
N TYR A 164 2.65 17.86 10.74
CA TYR A 164 2.79 16.42 11.00
C TYR A 164 1.45 15.69 11.19
N ARG A 165 0.31 16.38 11.11
CA ARG A 165 -1.01 15.78 11.28
C ARG A 165 -1.96 16.27 10.21
N LEU A 166 -2.47 15.33 9.42
CA LEU A 166 -3.65 15.59 8.60
C LEU A 166 -4.86 15.87 9.50
N SER A 167 -5.70 16.83 9.12
CA SER A 167 -6.88 17.12 9.89
C SER A 167 -7.84 15.93 9.91
N ALA A 168 -8.47 15.68 11.05
CA ALA A 168 -9.44 14.58 11.18
C ALA A 168 -10.64 14.79 10.22
N GLN A 169 -11.00 16.03 9.94
CA GLN A 169 -12.06 16.39 8.99
C GLN A 169 -11.69 16.02 7.55
N LEU A 170 -10.44 16.25 7.13
CA LEU A 170 -9.98 15.86 5.81
C LEU A 170 -9.99 14.33 5.68
N LEU A 171 -9.47 13.61 6.66
CA LEU A 171 -9.47 12.14 6.63
C LEU A 171 -10.88 11.56 6.56
N ALA A 172 -11.85 12.14 7.30
CA ALA A 172 -13.25 11.70 7.23
C ALA A 172 -13.85 11.96 5.83
N LYS A 173 -13.56 13.13 5.23
CA LYS A 173 -14.01 13.47 3.88
C LYS A 173 -13.41 12.56 2.83
N ILE A 174 -12.10 12.29 2.91
CA ILE A 174 -11.41 11.37 2.00
C ILE A 174 -12.00 9.97 2.10
N ARG A 175 -12.17 9.42 3.32
CA ARG A 175 -12.80 8.11 3.52
C ARG A 175 -14.19 8.03 2.91
N GLY A 176 -14.97 9.10 3.00
CA GLY A 176 -16.28 9.18 2.34
C GLY A 176 -16.19 9.14 0.80
N MET A 177 -15.20 9.84 0.22
CA MET A 177 -15.00 9.88 -1.24
C MET A 177 -14.56 8.54 -1.82
N ILE A 178 -13.67 7.82 -1.12
CA ILE A 178 -13.07 6.57 -1.60
C ILE A 178 -13.66 5.33 -0.92
N ALA A 179 -14.88 5.41 -0.38
CA ALA A 179 -15.51 4.32 0.37
C ALA A 179 -15.53 2.99 -0.40
N HIS A 180 -15.68 3.05 -1.73
CA HIS A 180 -15.66 1.90 -2.63
C HIS A 180 -14.27 1.26 -2.80
N ALA A 181 -13.21 2.00 -2.49
CA ALA A 181 -11.81 1.59 -2.68
C ALA A 181 -11.10 1.26 -1.38
N LEU A 182 -11.73 1.50 -0.22
CA LEU A 182 -11.11 1.26 1.08
C LEU A 182 -10.90 -0.23 1.37
N ASP A 183 -9.76 -0.55 1.95
CA ASP A 183 -9.55 -1.88 2.53
C ASP A 183 -10.37 -2.00 3.83
N PRO A 184 -11.35 -2.94 3.92
CA PRO A 184 -12.12 -3.15 5.13
C PRO A 184 -11.25 -3.39 6.37
N ARG A 185 -10.07 -3.98 6.20
CA ARG A 185 -9.10 -4.22 7.28
C ARG A 185 -8.49 -2.93 7.83
N SER A 186 -8.40 -1.89 7.00
CA SER A 186 -7.90 -0.57 7.43
C SER A 186 -8.92 0.23 8.23
N MET A 187 -10.18 -0.21 8.26
CA MET A 187 -11.28 0.46 8.98
C MET A 187 -11.46 -0.05 10.41
N VAL A 188 -10.81 -1.16 10.76
CA VAL A 188 -10.83 -1.77 12.10
C VAL A 188 -9.59 -1.31 12.84
N GLY A 189 -9.66 -0.14 13.46
CA GLY A 189 -8.58 0.43 14.27
C GLY A 189 -9.14 1.22 15.42
#